data_1b09ce3be338c84c371ca35cf9816084
#
_entry.id   1b09ce3be338c84c371ca35cf9816084
#
_cell.length_a   1.000
_cell.length_b   1.000
_cell.length_c   1.000
_cell.angle_alpha   90.00
_cell.angle_beta   90.00
_cell.angle_gamma   90.00
#
_symmetry.space_group_name_H-M   'P 1'
#
loop_
_entity.id
_entity.type
_entity.pdbx_description
1 polymer ?
#
loop_
_entity_poly.entity_id
_entity_poly.type
_entity_poly.pdbx_seq_one_letter_code
_entity_poly.pdbx_strand_id
1 'polypeptide(L)'
;MILKEMHFRETNDSVLILTPAQLAKQWQAELREKFGLEFVCNYDDQFVGFEEHDYIIASIDTAKSDRHRETVLQRNWDVLVLDEAHYVKNEETDRYDLIDQLSYSYGFFLTATPIQNELTDLYNIVSLLRPGLFGTRDVFHQYFVNNDQETLVNREELQDRLNKVMVRNRRADTDIDFTERTIDTRKFEPSPEEREL
;
A
#
# COMPACT_ATOMS: atom_id res chain seq x y z
N MET A 1 2.22 11.05 10.23
CA MET A 1 3.05 12.27 10.38
C MET A 1 3.15 13.09 9.10
N ILE A 2 3.47 12.50 7.95
CA ILE A 2 3.56 13.21 6.65
C ILE A 2 2.25 13.92 6.28
N LEU A 3 1.10 13.24 6.34
CA LEU A 3 -0.20 13.83 6.04
C LEU A 3 -0.51 15.06 6.92
N LYS A 4 -0.15 15.02 8.22
CA LYS A 4 -0.35 16.15 9.11
C LYS A 4 0.55 17.33 8.75
N GLU A 5 1.79 17.08 8.35
CA GLU A 5 2.69 18.12 7.87
C GLU A 5 2.19 18.76 6.57
N MET A 6 1.70 17.94 5.63
CA MET A 6 1.11 18.44 4.39
C MET A 6 -0.17 19.26 4.66
N HIS A 7 -1.02 18.78 5.57
CA HIS A 7 -2.20 19.52 6.01
C HIS A 7 -1.84 20.88 6.63
N PHE A 8 -0.82 20.90 7.46
CA PHE A 8 -0.33 22.16 8.09
C PHE A 8 0.23 23.16 7.08
N ARG A 9 0.77 22.66 5.97
CA ARG A 9 1.30 23.49 4.87
C ARG A 9 0.25 23.84 3.83
N GLU A 10 -1.00 23.47 4.04
CA GLU A 10 -2.10 23.68 3.09
C GLU A 10 -1.76 23.15 1.67
N THR A 11 -1.10 21.99 1.60
CA THR A 11 -0.67 21.36 0.36
C THR A 11 -1.49 20.12 -0.03
N ASN A 12 -2.56 19.85 0.70
CA ASN A 12 -3.46 18.71 0.45
C ASN A 12 -4.90 19.08 0.77
N ASP A 13 -5.66 19.42 -0.25
CA ASP A 13 -7.10 19.68 -0.15
C ASP A 13 -7.90 18.37 -0.31
N SER A 14 -7.34 17.37 -0.97
CA SER A 14 -7.96 16.06 -1.18
C SER A 14 -7.01 14.91 -0.93
N VAL A 15 -7.43 13.95 -0.09
CA VAL A 15 -6.62 12.79 0.33
C VAL A 15 -7.41 11.51 0.20
N LEU A 16 -6.90 10.57 -0.59
CA LEU A 16 -7.43 9.21 -0.70
C LEU A 16 -6.48 8.23 -0.05
N ILE A 17 -6.96 7.50 0.95
CA ILE A 17 -6.26 6.37 1.56
C ILE A 17 -6.94 5.09 1.12
N LEU A 18 -6.22 4.27 0.37
CA LEU A 18 -6.66 2.94 -0.04
C LEU A 18 -5.96 1.88 0.81
N THR A 19 -6.73 1.03 1.47
CA THR A 19 -6.23 0.04 2.42
C THR A 19 -7.01 -1.27 2.31
N PRO A 20 -6.52 -2.40 2.84
CA PRO A 20 -7.36 -3.58 3.04
C PRO A 20 -8.59 -3.27 3.89
N ALA A 21 -9.73 -3.88 3.54
CA ALA A 21 -11.02 -3.60 4.16
C ALA A 21 -11.00 -3.64 5.71
N GLN A 22 -10.30 -4.62 6.27
CA GLN A 22 -10.20 -4.81 7.73
C GLN A 22 -9.39 -3.72 8.44
N LEU A 23 -8.56 -2.94 7.72
CA LEU A 23 -7.73 -1.90 8.30
C LEU A 23 -8.34 -0.50 8.20
N ALA A 24 -9.38 -0.30 7.39
CA ALA A 24 -9.95 1.01 7.11
C ALA A 24 -10.41 1.75 8.38
N LYS A 25 -11.11 1.06 9.27
CA LYS A 25 -11.55 1.64 10.55
C LYS A 25 -10.40 1.91 11.52
N GLN A 26 -9.38 1.08 11.52
CA GLN A 26 -8.17 1.31 12.31
C GLN A 26 -7.43 2.57 11.83
N TRP A 27 -7.26 2.73 10.53
CA TRP A 27 -6.69 3.93 9.92
C TRP A 27 -7.45 5.19 10.35
N GLN A 28 -8.80 5.16 10.26
CA GLN A 28 -9.65 6.27 10.67
C GLN A 28 -9.45 6.64 12.14
N ALA A 29 -9.48 5.65 13.03
CA ALA A 29 -9.30 5.86 14.46
C ALA A 29 -7.91 6.44 14.77
N GLU A 30 -6.84 5.87 14.20
CA GLU A 30 -5.47 6.34 14.44
C GLU A 30 -5.22 7.75 13.93
N LEU A 31 -5.74 8.11 12.76
CA LEU A 31 -5.59 9.45 12.20
C LEU A 31 -6.31 10.50 13.08
N ARG A 32 -7.50 10.18 13.54
CA ARG A 32 -8.26 11.05 14.44
C ARG A 32 -7.58 11.18 15.82
N GLU A 33 -7.27 10.07 16.47
CA GLU A 33 -6.79 10.05 17.85
C GLU A 33 -5.37 10.59 18.00
N LYS A 34 -4.47 10.20 17.08
CA LYS A 34 -3.05 10.55 17.18
C LYS A 34 -2.71 11.88 16.49
N PHE A 35 -3.46 12.25 15.44
CA PHE A 35 -3.10 13.38 14.59
C PHE A 35 -4.19 14.45 14.49
N GLY A 36 -5.41 14.18 14.97
CA GLY A 36 -6.53 15.11 14.88
C GLY A 36 -6.98 15.35 13.43
N LEU A 37 -6.81 14.35 12.54
CA LEU A 37 -7.24 14.40 11.16
C LEU A 37 -8.53 13.61 10.99
N GLU A 38 -9.60 14.29 10.53
CA GLU A 38 -10.89 13.67 10.31
C GLU A 38 -11.01 13.15 8.87
N PHE A 39 -11.27 11.86 8.74
CA PHE A 39 -11.50 11.18 7.47
C PHE A 39 -12.85 10.50 7.48
N VAL A 40 -13.53 10.50 6.35
CA VAL A 40 -14.71 9.68 6.12
C VAL A 40 -14.28 8.31 5.62
N CYS A 41 -14.75 7.26 6.29
CA CYS A 41 -14.48 5.89 5.86
C CYS A 41 -15.63 5.38 5.00
N ASN A 42 -15.33 4.61 3.95
CA ASN A 42 -16.37 4.02 3.08
C ASN A 42 -17.34 3.06 3.81
N TYR A 43 -17.08 2.75 5.09
CA TYR A 43 -17.95 1.98 5.97
C TYR A 43 -18.74 2.84 6.96
N ASP A 44 -18.69 4.16 6.84
CA ASP A 44 -19.47 5.11 7.64
C ASP A 44 -20.85 5.33 7.02
N ASP A 45 -21.86 5.52 7.83
CA ASP A 45 -23.22 5.87 7.37
C ASP A 45 -23.25 7.20 6.58
N GLN A 46 -22.31 8.10 6.88
CA GLN A 46 -22.18 9.39 6.21
C GLN A 46 -21.46 9.30 4.85
N PHE A 47 -20.86 8.15 4.49
CA PHE A 47 -20.22 8.00 3.20
C PHE A 47 -21.27 7.85 2.10
N VAL A 48 -21.42 8.86 1.26
CA VAL A 48 -22.33 8.87 0.12
C VAL A 48 -21.66 8.61 -1.21
N GLY A 49 -20.38 8.98 -1.35
CA GLY A 49 -19.57 8.76 -2.55
C GLY A 49 -18.21 9.43 -2.47
N PHE A 50 -17.34 9.15 -3.44
CA PHE A 50 -15.99 9.69 -3.48
C PHE A 50 -15.96 11.17 -3.91
N GLU A 51 -17.00 11.65 -4.56
CA GLU A 51 -17.17 13.01 -5.00
C GLU A 51 -17.55 13.99 -3.89
N GLU A 52 -18.14 13.48 -2.79
CA GLU A 52 -18.73 14.31 -1.73
C GLU A 52 -17.80 14.61 -0.55
N HIS A 53 -16.62 13.96 -0.50
CA HIS A 53 -15.69 14.11 0.63
C HIS A 53 -14.26 14.33 0.14
N ASP A 54 -13.52 15.19 0.83
CA ASP A 54 -12.13 15.50 0.48
C ASP A 54 -11.13 14.54 1.13
N TYR A 55 -11.43 14.06 2.33
CA TYR A 55 -10.57 13.15 3.09
C TYR A 55 -11.27 11.80 3.23
N ILE A 56 -10.81 10.82 2.45
CA ILE A 56 -11.47 9.50 2.35
C ILE A 56 -10.51 8.37 2.69
N ILE A 57 -11.01 7.43 3.49
CA ILE A 57 -10.40 6.10 3.66
C ILE A 57 -11.35 5.08 3.05
N ALA A 58 -10.86 4.30 2.11
CA ALA A 58 -11.66 3.26 1.48
C ALA A 58 -10.89 1.96 1.30
N SER A 59 -11.61 0.85 1.21
CA SER A 59 -10.98 -0.36 0.71
C SER A 59 -10.72 -0.24 -0.78
N ILE A 60 -9.59 -0.80 -1.23
CA ILE A 60 -9.26 -0.84 -2.65
C ILE A 60 -10.35 -1.57 -3.46
N ASP A 61 -11.01 -2.56 -2.85
CA ASP A 61 -12.09 -3.31 -3.49
C ASP A 61 -13.38 -2.48 -3.62
N THR A 62 -13.66 -1.56 -2.69
CA THR A 62 -14.74 -0.59 -2.84
C THR A 62 -14.42 0.40 -3.96
N ALA A 63 -13.21 0.96 -3.96
CA ALA A 63 -12.80 1.96 -4.94
C ALA A 63 -12.81 1.42 -6.38
N LYS A 64 -12.42 0.15 -6.58
CA LYS A 64 -12.41 -0.50 -7.91
C LYS A 64 -13.76 -1.01 -8.38
N SER A 65 -14.80 -1.04 -7.50
CA SER A 65 -16.11 -1.57 -7.86
C SER A 65 -16.76 -0.74 -8.99
N ASP A 66 -17.58 -1.38 -9.83
CA ASP A 66 -18.30 -0.72 -10.93
C ASP A 66 -19.07 0.51 -10.47
N ARG A 67 -19.57 0.49 -9.24
CA ARG A 67 -20.30 1.60 -8.65
C ARG A 67 -19.46 2.85 -8.43
N HIS A 68 -18.18 2.70 -8.05
CA HIS A 68 -17.36 3.81 -7.56
C HIS A 68 -16.15 4.12 -8.43
N ARG A 69 -15.73 3.18 -9.28
CA ARG A 69 -14.51 3.30 -10.07
C ARG A 69 -14.47 4.60 -10.88
N GLU A 70 -15.55 4.93 -11.56
CA GLU A 70 -15.61 6.11 -12.41
C GLU A 70 -15.43 7.41 -11.62
N THR A 71 -16.15 7.56 -10.49
CA THR A 71 -16.05 8.75 -9.63
C THR A 71 -14.67 8.90 -8.99
N VAL A 72 -14.04 7.78 -8.61
CA VAL A 72 -12.67 7.79 -8.06
C VAL A 72 -11.65 8.23 -9.11
N LEU A 73 -11.79 7.78 -10.36
CA LEU A 73 -10.87 8.09 -11.47
C LEU A 73 -11.07 9.49 -12.06
N GLN A 74 -12.28 10.04 -12.00
CA GLN A 74 -12.56 11.39 -12.48
C GLN A 74 -11.98 12.50 -11.60
N ARG A 75 -11.61 12.17 -10.37
CA ARG A 75 -11.07 13.12 -9.41
C ARG A 75 -9.54 13.16 -9.46
N ASN A 76 -8.98 14.38 -9.43
CA ASN A 76 -7.55 14.58 -9.17
C ASN A 76 -7.33 14.65 -7.65
N TRP A 77 -6.58 13.71 -7.11
CA TRP A 77 -6.25 13.67 -5.69
C TRP A 77 -4.94 14.39 -5.42
N ASP A 78 -4.87 15.21 -4.37
CA ASP A 78 -3.60 15.78 -4.00
C ASP A 78 -2.68 14.71 -3.42
N VAL A 79 -3.24 13.82 -2.59
CA VAL A 79 -2.48 12.75 -1.97
C VAL A 79 -3.18 11.41 -2.12
N LEU A 80 -2.44 10.43 -2.62
CA LEU A 80 -2.80 9.01 -2.57
C LEU A 80 -1.91 8.30 -1.54
N VAL A 81 -2.52 7.63 -0.58
CA VAL A 81 -1.85 6.65 0.29
C VAL A 81 -2.38 5.27 -0.06
N LEU A 82 -1.49 4.38 -0.45
CA LEU A 82 -1.81 2.99 -0.71
C LEU A 82 -1.15 2.11 0.37
N ASP A 83 -1.97 1.57 1.26
CA ASP A 83 -1.52 0.64 2.29
C ASP A 83 -1.51 -0.78 1.75
N GLU A 84 -0.54 -1.56 2.20
CA GLU A 84 -0.27 -2.91 1.70
C GLU A 84 -0.12 -2.95 0.16
N ALA A 85 0.74 -2.08 -0.37
CA ALA A 85 0.96 -1.92 -1.81
C ALA A 85 1.30 -3.23 -2.56
N HIS A 86 1.69 -4.29 -1.85
CA HIS A 86 1.89 -5.60 -2.45
C HIS A 86 0.61 -6.20 -3.10
N TYR A 87 -0.59 -5.70 -2.75
CA TYR A 87 -1.85 -6.11 -3.40
C TYR A 87 -1.98 -5.62 -4.85
N VAL A 88 -1.19 -4.65 -5.27
CA VAL A 88 -1.20 -4.11 -6.64
C VAL A 88 0.05 -4.50 -7.44
N LYS A 89 0.78 -5.51 -7.02
CA LYS A 89 2.00 -5.98 -7.69
C LYS A 89 1.76 -6.68 -9.03
N ASN A 90 0.56 -7.20 -9.28
CA ASN A 90 0.21 -7.91 -10.52
C ASN A 90 -0.58 -6.99 -11.45
N GLU A 91 0.02 -6.65 -12.60
CA GLU A 91 -0.55 -5.78 -13.63
C GLU A 91 -1.81 -6.32 -14.31
N GLU A 92 -2.08 -7.63 -14.22
CA GLU A 92 -3.27 -8.25 -14.79
C GLU A 92 -4.52 -8.10 -13.90
N THR A 93 -4.42 -7.38 -12.78
CA THR A 93 -5.52 -7.24 -11.83
C THR A 93 -6.23 -5.90 -11.93
N ASP A 94 -7.54 -5.88 -11.67
CA ASP A 94 -8.33 -4.65 -11.59
C ASP A 94 -7.80 -3.67 -10.52
N ARG A 95 -7.12 -4.18 -9.49
CA ARG A 95 -6.50 -3.34 -8.45
C ARG A 95 -5.33 -2.56 -9.00
N TYR A 96 -4.46 -3.21 -9.78
CA TYR A 96 -3.36 -2.55 -10.46
C TYR A 96 -3.88 -1.50 -11.44
N ASP A 97 -4.83 -1.92 -12.30
CA ASP A 97 -5.43 -1.07 -13.32
C ASP A 97 -6.14 0.16 -12.73
N LEU A 98 -6.76 0.05 -11.56
CA LEU A 98 -7.28 1.21 -10.84
C LEU A 98 -6.17 2.20 -10.47
N ILE A 99 -5.10 1.72 -9.84
CA ILE A 99 -4.02 2.60 -9.35
C ILE A 99 -3.25 3.23 -10.51
N ASP A 100 -3.04 2.50 -11.61
CA ASP A 100 -2.37 3.00 -12.81
C ASP A 100 -3.13 4.16 -13.49
N GLN A 101 -4.47 4.16 -13.39
CA GLN A 101 -5.33 5.20 -13.95
C GLN A 101 -5.63 6.35 -12.98
N LEU A 102 -5.31 6.21 -11.69
CA LEU A 102 -5.55 7.28 -10.72
C LEU A 102 -4.67 8.50 -10.97
N SER A 103 -5.28 9.67 -10.92
CA SER A 103 -4.56 10.94 -10.96
C SER A 103 -4.30 11.46 -9.55
N TYR A 104 -3.03 11.66 -9.20
CA TYR A 104 -2.62 12.22 -7.90
C TYR A 104 -1.32 13.01 -8.01
N SER A 105 -1.14 13.99 -7.10
CA SER A 105 0.07 14.81 -7.05
C SER A 105 1.18 14.18 -6.21
N TYR A 106 0.82 13.55 -5.09
CA TYR A 106 1.75 12.87 -4.18
C TYR A 106 1.27 11.45 -3.88
N GLY A 107 2.14 10.46 -4.10
CA GLY A 107 1.84 9.05 -3.82
C GLY A 107 2.71 8.52 -2.67
N PHE A 108 2.09 7.82 -1.71
CA PHE A 108 2.76 7.09 -0.63
C PHE A 108 2.30 5.64 -0.64
N PHE A 109 3.19 4.75 -1.05
CA PHE A 109 2.91 3.31 -1.11
C PHE A 109 3.60 2.63 0.08
N LEU A 110 2.79 2.06 0.95
CA LEU A 110 3.24 1.42 2.19
C LEU A 110 3.16 -0.10 2.04
N THR A 111 4.19 -0.79 2.43
CA THR A 111 4.19 -2.25 2.46
C THR A 111 5.21 -2.79 3.45
N ALA A 112 4.84 -3.81 4.21
CA ALA A 112 5.77 -4.52 5.07
C ALA A 112 6.71 -5.46 4.28
N THR A 113 6.31 -5.85 3.08
CA THR A 113 6.97 -6.88 2.26
C THR A 113 7.14 -6.43 0.81
N PRO A 114 8.01 -5.45 0.54
CA PRO A 114 8.12 -4.87 -0.80
C PRO A 114 8.67 -5.85 -1.85
N ILE A 115 9.39 -6.87 -1.43
CA ILE A 115 10.01 -7.87 -2.31
C ILE A 115 9.88 -9.22 -1.62
N GLN A 116 8.84 -9.98 -1.94
CA GLN A 116 8.75 -11.34 -1.40
C GLN A 116 9.43 -12.36 -2.30
N ASN A 117 9.30 -12.31 -3.62
CA ASN A 117 9.84 -13.37 -4.48
C ASN A 117 10.27 -12.94 -5.89
N GLU A 118 9.87 -11.78 -6.42
CA GLU A 118 10.15 -11.46 -7.82
C GLU A 118 10.52 -9.99 -8.03
N LEU A 119 11.57 -9.76 -8.83
CA LEU A 119 11.98 -8.43 -9.28
C LEU A 119 10.89 -7.74 -10.11
N THR A 120 10.05 -8.53 -10.77
CA THR A 120 8.87 -8.07 -11.51
C THR A 120 7.84 -7.39 -10.59
N ASP A 121 7.59 -7.93 -9.40
CA ASP A 121 6.71 -7.31 -8.40
C ASP A 121 7.20 -5.92 -8.01
N LEU A 122 8.50 -5.82 -7.76
CA LEU A 122 9.14 -4.54 -7.45
C LEU A 122 9.03 -3.54 -8.61
N TYR A 123 9.31 -4.00 -9.83
CA TYR A 123 9.18 -3.18 -11.05
C TYR A 123 7.75 -2.63 -11.15
N ASN A 124 6.73 -3.46 -11.00
CA ASN A 124 5.35 -3.08 -11.12
C ASN A 124 4.95 -2.02 -10.08
N ILE A 125 5.25 -2.25 -8.79
CA ILE A 125 4.91 -1.30 -7.72
C ILE A 125 5.64 0.05 -7.92
N VAL A 126 6.92 0.01 -8.28
CA VAL A 126 7.69 1.24 -8.50
C VAL A 126 7.25 1.98 -9.75
N SER A 127 6.84 1.26 -10.80
CA SER A 127 6.32 1.86 -12.04
C SER A 127 5.00 2.59 -11.82
N LEU A 128 4.12 2.09 -10.95
CA LEU A 128 2.91 2.81 -10.52
C LEU A 128 3.25 4.09 -9.77
N LEU A 129 4.21 4.04 -8.84
CA LEU A 129 4.59 5.19 -8.03
C LEU A 129 5.35 6.24 -8.82
N ARG A 130 6.26 5.80 -9.71
CA ARG A 130 7.10 6.68 -10.53
C ARG A 130 7.31 6.08 -11.92
N PRO A 131 6.37 6.33 -12.84
CA PRO A 131 6.49 5.86 -14.22
C PRO A 131 7.83 6.25 -14.87
N GLY A 132 8.44 5.31 -15.56
CA GLY A 132 9.68 5.53 -16.31
C GLY A 132 10.99 5.46 -15.51
N LEU A 133 10.98 5.29 -14.18
CA LEU A 133 12.21 5.18 -13.37
C LEU A 133 13.13 4.04 -13.84
N PHE A 134 12.53 2.94 -14.25
CA PHE A 134 13.24 1.75 -14.73
C PHE A 134 13.16 1.54 -16.25
N GLY A 135 12.50 2.45 -16.99
CA GLY A 135 12.19 2.28 -18.40
C GLY A 135 11.08 1.24 -18.61
N THR A 136 11.10 0.56 -19.77
CA THR A 136 10.15 -0.52 -20.05
C THR A 136 10.50 -1.80 -19.28
N ARG A 137 9.55 -2.71 -19.14
CA ARG A 137 9.77 -4.01 -18.49
C ARG A 137 10.93 -4.79 -19.16
N ASP A 138 10.98 -4.81 -20.48
CA ASP A 138 12.06 -5.51 -21.22
C ASP A 138 13.43 -4.92 -20.91
N VAL A 139 13.54 -3.58 -20.86
CA VAL A 139 14.77 -2.89 -20.48
C VAL A 139 15.18 -3.21 -19.05
N PHE A 140 14.22 -3.22 -18.13
CA PHE A 140 14.46 -3.59 -16.74
C PHE A 140 14.99 -5.02 -16.61
N HIS A 141 14.31 -5.99 -17.26
CA HIS A 141 14.77 -7.38 -17.24
C HIS A 141 16.14 -7.55 -17.88
N GLN A 142 16.38 -7.00 -19.07
CA GLN A 142 17.69 -7.09 -19.72
C GLN A 142 18.83 -6.51 -18.89
N TYR A 143 18.55 -5.46 -18.12
CA TYR A 143 19.59 -4.72 -17.39
C TYR A 143 19.82 -5.24 -15.97
N PHE A 144 18.78 -5.72 -15.28
CA PHE A 144 18.84 -6.11 -13.88
C PHE A 144 18.67 -7.61 -13.61
N VAL A 145 18.22 -8.39 -14.60
CA VAL A 145 17.98 -9.84 -14.45
C VAL A 145 18.86 -10.62 -15.40
N ASN A 146 19.61 -11.58 -14.87
CA ASN A 146 20.31 -12.54 -15.73
C ASN A 146 19.34 -13.64 -16.16
N ASN A 147 18.99 -13.69 -17.44
CA ASN A 147 18.03 -14.64 -18.01
C ASN A 147 18.42 -16.11 -17.86
N ASP A 148 19.72 -16.42 -17.76
CA ASP A 148 20.22 -17.79 -17.66
C ASP A 148 20.09 -18.38 -16.25
N GLN A 149 20.05 -17.54 -15.22
CA GLN A 149 20.07 -17.96 -13.82
C GLN A 149 18.99 -17.29 -12.95
N GLU A 150 18.14 -16.45 -13.51
CA GLU A 150 17.17 -15.61 -12.79
C GLU A 150 17.80 -14.83 -11.62
N THR A 151 19.08 -14.49 -11.74
CA THR A 151 19.83 -13.80 -10.68
C THR A 151 19.88 -12.31 -10.95
N LEU A 152 19.84 -11.54 -9.87
CA LEU A 152 19.97 -10.09 -9.92
C LEU A 152 21.39 -9.68 -10.31
N VAL A 153 21.51 -8.90 -11.38
CA VAL A 153 22.73 -8.21 -11.82
C VAL A 153 22.60 -6.69 -11.58
N ASN A 154 23.68 -5.95 -11.68
CA ASN A 154 23.72 -4.48 -11.48
C ASN A 154 23.03 -4.02 -10.18
N ARG A 155 23.25 -4.76 -9.08
CA ARG A 155 22.56 -4.56 -7.78
C ARG A 155 22.76 -3.17 -7.21
N GLU A 156 23.96 -2.61 -7.31
CA GLU A 156 24.27 -1.28 -6.77
C GLU A 156 23.47 -0.20 -7.48
N GLU A 157 23.39 -0.26 -8.81
CA GLU A 157 22.59 0.71 -9.57
C GLU A 157 21.09 0.57 -9.29
N LEU A 158 20.57 -0.67 -9.17
CA LEU A 158 19.18 -0.88 -8.75
C LEU A 158 18.91 -0.25 -7.39
N GLN A 159 19.80 -0.49 -6.43
CA GLN A 159 19.70 0.08 -5.09
C GLN A 159 19.72 1.61 -5.11
N ASP A 160 20.61 2.21 -5.91
CA ASP A 160 20.71 3.66 -6.04
C ASP A 160 19.45 4.29 -6.65
N ARG A 161 18.84 3.61 -7.63
CA ARG A 161 17.57 4.05 -8.21
C ARG A 161 16.42 3.92 -7.20
N LEU A 162 16.37 2.81 -6.46
CA LEU A 162 15.38 2.58 -5.41
C LEU A 162 15.48 3.58 -4.27
N ASN A 163 16.68 3.93 -3.83
CA ASN A 163 16.90 4.90 -2.76
C ASN A 163 16.34 6.30 -3.06
N LYS A 164 16.04 6.61 -4.33
CA LYS A 164 15.43 7.88 -4.74
C LYS A 164 13.91 7.92 -4.49
N VAL A 165 13.27 6.74 -4.35
CA VAL A 165 11.81 6.61 -4.26
C VAL A 165 11.35 5.77 -3.07
N MET A 166 12.27 5.04 -2.43
CA MET A 166 11.93 4.11 -1.34
C MET A 166 12.72 4.45 -0.07
N VAL A 167 12.00 4.47 1.05
CA VAL A 167 12.58 4.49 2.40
C VAL A 167 12.30 3.14 3.05
N ARG A 168 13.33 2.43 3.46
CA ARG A 168 13.20 1.14 4.16
C ARG A 168 13.72 1.26 5.59
N ASN A 169 12.81 1.08 6.54
CA ASN A 169 13.14 0.98 7.95
C ASN A 169 13.05 -0.50 8.38
N ARG A 170 14.12 -1.06 8.91
CA ARG A 170 14.11 -2.39 9.51
C ARG A 170 13.93 -2.24 11.02
N ARG A 171 13.22 -3.21 11.64
CA ARG A 171 13.08 -3.22 13.11
C ARG A 171 14.42 -3.25 13.85
N ALA A 172 15.42 -3.89 13.26
CA ALA A 172 16.79 -3.92 13.80
C ALA A 172 17.51 -2.56 13.74
N ASP A 173 17.03 -1.63 12.92
CA ASP A 173 17.64 -0.31 12.74
C ASP A 173 16.93 0.77 13.59
N THR A 174 15.94 0.37 14.41
CA THR A 174 15.20 1.27 15.30
C THR A 174 15.60 0.99 16.75
N ASP A 175 15.93 2.04 17.52
CA ASP A 175 16.20 1.98 18.98
C ASP A 175 14.94 1.73 19.83
N ILE A 176 13.92 1.09 19.26
CA ILE A 176 12.67 0.76 19.95
C ILE A 176 12.78 -0.65 20.48
N ASP A 177 12.78 -0.79 21.81
CA ASP A 177 12.68 -2.08 22.49
C ASP A 177 11.28 -2.68 22.22
N PHE A 178 11.25 -3.72 21.39
CA PHE A 178 10.02 -4.50 21.17
C PHE A 178 9.93 -5.57 22.25
N THR A 179 8.75 -5.73 22.85
CA THR A 179 8.45 -6.83 23.76
C THR A 179 8.72 -8.18 23.07
N GLU A 180 9.46 -9.04 23.73
CA GLU A 180 9.67 -10.42 23.26
C GLU A 180 8.31 -11.15 23.17
N ARG A 181 8.07 -11.74 21.99
CA ARG A 181 6.88 -12.55 21.78
C ARG A 181 7.16 -13.97 22.24
N THR A 182 6.65 -14.35 23.40
CA THR A 182 6.66 -15.73 23.88
C THR A 182 5.47 -16.48 23.30
N ILE A 183 5.73 -17.55 22.56
CA ILE A 183 4.67 -18.45 22.06
C ILE A 183 4.59 -19.63 23.01
N ASP A 184 3.50 -19.73 23.77
CA ASP A 184 3.17 -20.89 24.58
C ASP A 184 2.18 -21.77 23.80
N THR A 185 2.65 -22.92 23.34
CA THR A 185 1.82 -23.88 22.59
C THR A 185 1.27 -24.91 23.58
N ARG A 186 -0.01 -24.78 23.93
CA ARG A 186 -0.71 -25.78 24.73
C ARG A 186 -1.39 -26.79 23.83
N LYS A 187 -0.96 -28.04 23.91
CA LYS A 187 -1.63 -29.17 23.27
C LYS A 187 -2.72 -29.67 24.21
N PHE A 188 -3.95 -29.69 23.73
CA PHE A 188 -5.07 -30.34 24.40
C PHE A 188 -5.28 -31.71 23.78
N GLU A 189 -5.38 -32.74 24.62
CA GLU A 189 -5.88 -34.03 24.16
C GLU A 189 -7.39 -33.99 24.22
N PRO A 190 -8.12 -34.28 23.12
CA PRO A 190 -9.56 -34.34 23.17
C PRO A 190 -10.01 -35.47 24.07
N SER A 191 -11.12 -35.27 24.80
CA SER A 191 -11.72 -36.29 25.61
C SER A 191 -12.17 -37.51 24.79
N PRO A 192 -12.36 -38.69 25.37
CA PRO A 192 -12.85 -39.87 24.64
C PRO A 192 -14.15 -39.61 23.87
N GLU A 193 -15.02 -38.77 24.39
CA GLU A 193 -16.31 -38.43 23.78
C GLU A 193 -16.16 -37.47 22.57
N GLU A 194 -15.12 -36.65 22.55
CA GLU A 194 -14.81 -35.73 21.42
C GLU A 194 -14.05 -36.43 20.29
N ARG A 195 -13.55 -37.66 20.52
CA ARG A 195 -12.86 -38.47 19.46
C ARG A 195 -13.82 -39.30 18.61
N GLU A 196 -15.10 -39.39 19.02
CA GLU A 196 -16.13 -40.17 18.30
C GLU A 196 -17.05 -39.30 17.44
N LEU A 197 -16.79 -37.96 17.33
CA LEU A 197 -17.48 -37.01 16.44
C LEU A 197 -16.61 -36.72 15.20
#